data_b3979cc571265fb9d9fbf67157744fff
#
_entry.id   b3979cc571265fb9d9fbf67157744fff
#
_cell.length_a   1.000
_cell.length_b   1.000
_cell.length_c   1.000
_cell.angle_alpha   90.00
_cell.angle_beta   90.00
_cell.angle_gamma   90.00
#
_symmetry.space_group_name_H-M   'P 1'
#
loop_
_entity.id
_entity.type
_entity.pdbx_description
1 polymer ?
#
loop_
_entity_poly.entity_id
_entity_poly.type
_entity_poly.pdbx_seq_one_letter_code
_entity_poly.pdbx_strand_id
1 'polypeptide(L)'
;MSPFRVFARPVLVGGEGSIAAAMAARLRRDGRSVRLAALADLTAREIRGAETLILADPKDAAAALAQASDLCRGRSRRLAPLRLILAHRGAWPADLAPGPFSGAPIHLEGFALETQAARALLAAHPLHTGCDPLFGQVPHVLIAGSAPPALSLLGHAMRLAHQGEGSPQFTLVSDRPEDWRAAVLAAYPQVQRCCALRFAHLARLDLGERLPVTAVWVLMDPPEAGLDAALSLAAQVRAQQGVAPIICLEVGEVTPKGGIEDWDGQIQPVSWLDAACGAEGVLGGRVDRLAQVIHEHYRDTIEAQGRDPATEPAGRPWAELAESYRDASRFQADHIGAKLAATDCRTVPLADAPAFAYAPLEVERLADIEHRRWAADRYLNGWTYAPVRDNARRHHPQLVPYADLSEPMKDLDRYVVRLVPTLLARSGLALVRGLIVGTGDLASGGQPSRRMRTLVDACLRRLTERFPDRGLVLATTLADPVSRLVAVRALDGFGAALWLLCPLALPELLQAQPDPSVRRELLALVARSERRIGLPGPEGLAAWLGCRAQVLILGPETAALEGPSRQVRLEPDGQGLRWGFEY
;
A
#
# COMPACT_ATOMS: atom_id res chain seq x y z
N MET A 1 9.26 -7.27 -29.75
CA MET A 1 8.01 -8.02 -30.03
C MET A 1 8.39 -9.50 -30.19
N SER A 2 8.11 -10.32 -29.17
CA SER A 2 8.43 -11.76 -29.20
C SER A 2 7.39 -12.52 -30.03
N PRO A 3 7.77 -13.41 -30.95
CA PRO A 3 6.87 -14.08 -31.87
C PRO A 3 6.15 -15.32 -31.31
N PHE A 4 6.20 -15.56 -30.01
CA PHE A 4 5.51 -16.70 -29.38
C PHE A 4 4.30 -16.23 -28.55
N ARG A 5 3.27 -15.64 -29.18
CA ARG A 5 1.90 -15.77 -28.67
C ARG A 5 1.41 -17.18 -29.00
N VAL A 6 1.92 -18.17 -28.31
CA VAL A 6 1.23 -19.47 -28.21
C VAL A 6 -0.16 -19.16 -27.65
N PHE A 7 -1.21 -19.63 -28.33
CA PHE A 7 -2.60 -19.42 -28.05
C PHE A 7 -2.92 -19.68 -26.56
N ALA A 8 -2.79 -18.64 -25.72
CA ALA A 8 -3.22 -18.73 -24.35
C ALA A 8 -4.73 -18.97 -24.37
N ARG A 9 -5.17 -20.05 -23.74
CA ARG A 9 -6.59 -20.36 -23.64
C ARG A 9 -7.31 -19.22 -22.95
N PRO A 10 -8.51 -18.84 -23.41
CA PRO A 10 -9.23 -17.74 -22.80
C PRO A 10 -9.60 -18.08 -21.36
N VAL A 11 -9.53 -17.09 -20.48
CA VAL A 11 -10.14 -17.13 -19.16
C VAL A 11 -11.65 -17.07 -19.36
N LEU A 12 -12.39 -18.03 -18.80
CA LEU A 12 -13.84 -18.01 -18.81
C LEU A 12 -14.33 -17.22 -17.59
N VAL A 13 -15.23 -16.27 -17.81
CA VAL A 13 -15.94 -15.56 -16.74
C VAL A 13 -17.40 -15.94 -16.86
N GLY A 14 -17.87 -16.77 -15.91
CA GLY A 14 -19.24 -17.20 -15.78
C GLY A 14 -20.01 -16.30 -14.83
N GLY A 15 -21.03 -15.61 -15.33
CA GLY A 15 -21.89 -14.75 -14.54
C GLY A 15 -22.63 -13.71 -15.37
N GLU A 16 -23.61 -13.09 -14.73
CA GLU A 16 -24.44 -12.02 -15.28
C GLU A 16 -24.33 -10.78 -14.39
N GLY A 17 -24.59 -9.60 -14.97
CA GLY A 17 -24.59 -8.35 -14.22
C GLY A 17 -23.25 -7.59 -14.22
N SER A 18 -23.21 -6.52 -13.42
CA SER A 18 -22.11 -5.53 -13.44
C SER A 18 -20.77 -6.12 -13.02
N ILE A 19 -20.72 -6.98 -12.02
CA ILE A 19 -19.48 -7.58 -11.51
C ILE A 19 -18.82 -8.47 -12.56
N ALA A 20 -19.56 -9.34 -13.21
CA ALA A 20 -19.03 -10.20 -14.26
C ALA A 20 -18.53 -9.38 -15.47
N ALA A 21 -19.29 -8.34 -15.84
CA ALA A 21 -18.92 -7.41 -16.90
C ALA A 21 -17.64 -6.61 -16.55
N ALA A 22 -17.57 -6.03 -15.35
CA ALA A 22 -16.41 -5.30 -14.86
C ALA A 22 -15.16 -6.19 -14.80
N MET A 23 -15.29 -7.41 -14.29
CA MET A 23 -14.21 -8.39 -14.22
C MET A 23 -13.69 -8.74 -15.61
N ALA A 24 -14.56 -9.05 -16.55
CA ALA A 24 -14.16 -9.35 -17.91
C ALA A 24 -13.50 -8.15 -18.61
N ALA A 25 -14.03 -6.95 -18.41
CA ALA A 25 -13.48 -5.71 -18.97
C ALA A 25 -12.08 -5.42 -18.38
N ARG A 26 -11.91 -5.55 -17.07
CA ARG A 26 -10.64 -5.35 -16.40
C ARG A 26 -9.59 -6.36 -16.84
N LEU A 27 -9.89 -7.65 -16.84
CA LEU A 27 -8.97 -8.69 -17.29
C LEU A 27 -8.54 -8.49 -18.75
N ARG A 28 -9.43 -8.01 -19.64
CA ARG A 28 -9.08 -7.67 -21.03
C ARG A 28 -8.13 -6.47 -21.09
N ARG A 29 -8.34 -5.42 -20.29
CA ARG A 29 -7.42 -4.28 -20.17
C ARG A 29 -6.04 -4.71 -19.66
N ASP A 30 -6.00 -5.70 -18.78
CA ASP A 30 -4.76 -6.31 -18.28
C ASP A 30 -4.13 -7.31 -19.29
N GLY A 31 -4.63 -7.34 -20.54
CA GLY A 31 -4.05 -8.12 -21.65
C GLY A 31 -4.45 -9.60 -21.67
N ARG A 32 -5.49 -10.00 -20.93
CA ARG A 32 -5.98 -11.38 -20.92
C ARG A 32 -7.04 -11.61 -22.01
N SER A 33 -6.98 -12.77 -22.66
CA SER A 33 -8.08 -13.23 -23.50
C SER A 33 -9.22 -13.71 -22.61
N VAL A 34 -10.41 -13.12 -22.75
CA VAL A 34 -11.55 -13.39 -21.85
C VAL A 34 -12.83 -13.64 -22.64
N ARG A 35 -13.49 -14.75 -22.33
CA ARG A 35 -14.88 -15.03 -22.73
C ARG A 35 -15.81 -14.82 -21.54
N LEU A 36 -16.70 -13.85 -21.64
CA LEU A 36 -17.80 -13.61 -20.71
C LEU A 36 -19.07 -14.25 -21.24
N ALA A 37 -19.76 -15.04 -20.41
CA ALA A 37 -21.07 -15.57 -20.69
C ALA A 37 -21.78 -15.93 -19.36
N ALA A 38 -23.11 -16.05 -19.39
CA ALA A 38 -23.82 -16.72 -18.31
C ALA A 38 -23.31 -18.17 -18.16
N LEU A 39 -23.24 -18.67 -16.93
CA LEU A 39 -22.71 -20.02 -16.71
C LEU A 39 -23.53 -21.09 -17.47
N ALA A 40 -24.84 -20.86 -17.64
CA ALA A 40 -25.74 -21.74 -18.40
C ALA A 40 -25.42 -21.79 -19.90
N ASP A 41 -24.80 -20.72 -20.44
CA ASP A 41 -24.45 -20.61 -21.87
C ASP A 41 -23.06 -21.15 -22.19
N LEU A 42 -22.25 -21.46 -21.17
CA LEU A 42 -20.95 -22.08 -21.33
C LEU A 42 -21.09 -23.56 -21.65
N THR A 43 -20.52 -23.97 -22.78
CA THR A 43 -20.58 -25.39 -23.19
C THR A 43 -19.58 -26.23 -22.40
N ALA A 44 -19.92 -27.51 -22.22
CA ALA A 44 -19.01 -28.49 -21.61
C ALA A 44 -17.66 -28.59 -22.36
N ARG A 45 -17.62 -28.33 -23.68
CA ARG A 45 -16.39 -28.30 -24.48
C ARG A 45 -15.49 -27.11 -24.06
N GLU A 46 -16.06 -25.92 -23.87
CA GLU A 46 -15.34 -24.74 -23.45
C GLU A 46 -14.75 -24.93 -22.05
N ILE A 47 -15.57 -25.36 -21.08
CA ILE A 47 -15.14 -25.57 -19.69
C ILE A 47 -14.08 -26.68 -19.61
N ARG A 48 -14.28 -27.81 -20.30
CA ARG A 48 -13.29 -28.90 -20.33
C ARG A 48 -11.98 -28.50 -21.00
N GLY A 49 -12.03 -27.54 -21.92
CA GLY A 49 -10.85 -26.99 -22.60
C GLY A 49 -10.16 -25.83 -21.87
N ALA A 50 -10.83 -25.16 -20.94
CA ALA A 50 -10.30 -24.01 -20.23
C ALA A 50 -9.23 -24.39 -19.19
N GLU A 51 -8.36 -23.44 -18.84
CA GLU A 51 -7.44 -23.54 -17.70
C GLU A 51 -8.06 -22.91 -16.46
N THR A 52 -8.82 -21.82 -16.63
CA THR A 52 -9.46 -21.06 -15.56
C THR A 52 -10.90 -20.71 -15.89
N LEU A 53 -11.79 -20.96 -14.94
CA LEU A 53 -13.17 -20.47 -14.92
C LEU A 53 -13.36 -19.61 -13.67
N ILE A 54 -13.83 -18.40 -13.83
CA ILE A 54 -14.19 -17.49 -12.73
C ILE A 54 -15.71 -17.44 -12.64
N LEU A 55 -16.25 -17.76 -11.48
CA LEU A 55 -17.65 -17.52 -11.15
C LEU A 55 -17.74 -16.16 -10.44
N ALA A 56 -18.31 -15.18 -11.15
CA ALA A 56 -18.34 -13.80 -10.70
C ALA A 56 -19.65 -13.51 -9.95
N ASP A 57 -19.60 -13.51 -8.64
CA ASP A 57 -20.68 -13.20 -7.69
C ASP A 57 -22.00 -13.98 -7.98
N PRO A 58 -21.96 -15.32 -8.03
CA PRO A 58 -23.15 -16.11 -8.27
C PRO A 58 -24.12 -15.97 -7.09
N LYS A 59 -25.42 -15.82 -7.39
CA LYS A 59 -26.49 -15.74 -6.37
C LYS A 59 -26.56 -16.97 -5.47
N ASP A 60 -26.25 -18.11 -6.03
CA ASP A 60 -26.14 -19.41 -5.35
C ASP A 60 -24.80 -20.05 -5.74
N ALA A 61 -23.83 -19.93 -4.86
CA ALA A 61 -22.48 -20.44 -5.08
C ALA A 61 -22.45 -21.97 -5.17
N ALA A 62 -23.27 -22.68 -4.36
CA ALA A 62 -23.32 -24.13 -4.35
C ALA A 62 -23.90 -24.67 -5.65
N ALA A 63 -24.99 -24.10 -6.13
CA ALA A 63 -25.61 -24.47 -7.41
C ALA A 63 -24.67 -24.18 -8.59
N ALA A 64 -23.99 -23.01 -8.60
CA ALA A 64 -23.04 -22.67 -9.65
C ALA A 64 -21.83 -23.61 -9.67
N LEU A 65 -21.30 -23.99 -8.49
CA LEU A 65 -20.24 -24.99 -8.38
C LEU A 65 -20.67 -26.38 -8.83
N ALA A 66 -21.88 -26.82 -8.48
CA ALA A 66 -22.42 -28.09 -8.93
C ALA A 66 -22.53 -28.11 -10.45
N GLN A 67 -23.09 -27.06 -11.07
CA GLN A 67 -23.20 -26.93 -12.52
C GLN A 67 -21.81 -26.94 -13.21
N ALA A 68 -20.85 -26.18 -12.70
CA ALA A 68 -19.48 -26.16 -13.23
C ALA A 68 -18.82 -27.54 -13.12
N SER A 69 -19.06 -28.25 -12.01
CA SER A 69 -18.58 -29.61 -11.78
C SER A 69 -19.15 -30.59 -12.81
N ASP A 70 -20.45 -30.53 -13.06
CA ASP A 70 -21.12 -31.39 -14.04
C ASP A 70 -20.61 -31.15 -15.46
N LEU A 71 -20.43 -29.89 -15.86
CA LEU A 71 -19.87 -29.53 -17.16
C LEU A 71 -18.40 -29.94 -17.31
N CYS A 72 -17.66 -30.04 -16.20
CA CYS A 72 -16.26 -30.47 -16.18
C CYS A 72 -16.10 -32.00 -16.26
N ARG A 73 -17.17 -32.80 -16.09
CA ARG A 73 -17.11 -34.25 -16.22
C ARG A 73 -16.58 -34.68 -17.59
N GLY A 74 -15.63 -35.60 -17.58
CA GLY A 74 -14.95 -36.04 -18.81
C GLY A 74 -13.79 -35.14 -19.28
N ARG A 75 -13.35 -34.19 -18.45
CA ARG A 75 -12.10 -33.47 -18.68
C ARG A 75 -10.93 -34.46 -18.79
N SER A 76 -10.08 -34.28 -19.78
CA SER A 76 -8.92 -35.16 -20.01
C SER A 76 -7.99 -35.16 -18.80
N ARG A 77 -7.59 -36.35 -18.35
CA ARG A 77 -6.56 -36.54 -17.30
C ARG A 77 -5.17 -36.02 -17.68
N ARG A 78 -4.93 -35.72 -18.97
CA ARG A 78 -3.68 -35.10 -19.45
C ARG A 78 -3.62 -33.61 -19.19
N LEU A 79 -4.77 -32.99 -18.88
CA LEU A 79 -4.84 -31.57 -18.49
C LEU A 79 -4.77 -31.45 -16.97
N ALA A 80 -4.14 -30.37 -16.50
CA ALA A 80 -4.24 -29.98 -15.09
C ALA A 80 -5.72 -29.83 -14.67
N PRO A 81 -6.08 -30.01 -13.40
CA PRO A 81 -7.42 -29.68 -12.92
C PRO A 81 -7.84 -28.27 -13.36
N LEU A 82 -9.14 -28.08 -13.63
CA LEU A 82 -9.68 -26.76 -13.92
C LEU A 82 -9.51 -25.90 -12.67
N ARG A 83 -8.85 -24.76 -12.82
CA ARG A 83 -8.81 -23.74 -11.79
C ARG A 83 -10.13 -23.01 -11.77
N LEU A 84 -10.95 -23.25 -10.75
CA LEU A 84 -12.24 -22.62 -10.58
C LEU A 84 -12.14 -21.58 -9.47
N ILE A 85 -12.35 -20.31 -9.81
CA ILE A 85 -12.24 -19.19 -8.90
C ILE A 85 -13.64 -18.67 -8.60
N LEU A 86 -14.03 -18.69 -7.32
CA LEU A 86 -15.26 -18.06 -6.85
C LEU A 86 -14.95 -16.65 -6.36
N ALA A 87 -15.35 -15.63 -7.11
CA ALA A 87 -15.33 -14.24 -6.68
C ALA A 87 -16.72 -13.92 -6.08
N HIS A 88 -16.78 -13.59 -4.80
CA HIS A 88 -18.05 -13.41 -4.09
C HIS A 88 -18.04 -12.12 -3.27
N ARG A 89 -19.22 -11.63 -2.90
CA ARG A 89 -19.39 -10.56 -1.92
C ARG A 89 -19.48 -11.13 -0.50
N GLY A 90 -19.00 -10.36 0.48
CA GLY A 90 -19.10 -10.72 1.89
C GLY A 90 -18.26 -11.92 2.30
N ALA A 91 -18.73 -12.66 3.31
CA ALA A 91 -17.99 -13.78 3.88
C ALA A 91 -17.92 -15.00 2.93
N TRP A 92 -16.84 -15.78 3.04
CA TRP A 92 -16.71 -17.05 2.33
C TRP A 92 -17.84 -18.01 2.76
N PRO A 93 -18.49 -18.72 1.82
CA PRO A 93 -19.50 -19.71 2.16
C PRO A 93 -18.92 -20.79 3.07
N ALA A 94 -19.53 -20.97 4.25
CA ALA A 94 -18.97 -21.82 5.32
C ALA A 94 -18.89 -23.32 4.97
N ASP A 95 -19.70 -23.76 4.03
CA ASP A 95 -19.80 -25.13 3.53
C ASP A 95 -18.83 -25.44 2.38
N LEU A 96 -18.08 -24.44 1.91
CA LEU A 96 -17.12 -24.60 0.82
C LEU A 96 -15.68 -24.63 1.36
N ALA A 97 -14.92 -25.67 1.02
CA ALA A 97 -13.50 -25.76 1.30
C ALA A 97 -12.68 -25.47 0.03
N PRO A 98 -11.74 -24.52 0.05
CA PRO A 98 -10.78 -24.37 -1.03
C PRO A 98 -9.92 -25.62 -1.20
N GLY A 99 -9.47 -25.87 -2.44
CA GLY A 99 -8.62 -27.02 -2.77
C GLY A 99 -9.22 -27.98 -3.79
N PRO A 100 -8.74 -29.23 -3.84
CA PRO A 100 -9.29 -30.24 -4.74
C PRO A 100 -10.78 -30.49 -4.46
N PHE A 101 -11.62 -30.35 -5.50
CA PHE A 101 -13.05 -30.52 -5.37
C PHE A 101 -13.43 -31.98 -5.54
N SER A 102 -14.18 -32.55 -4.58
CA SER A 102 -14.54 -33.97 -4.55
C SER A 102 -15.35 -34.37 -5.78
N GLY A 103 -14.86 -35.38 -6.50
CA GLY A 103 -15.60 -36.01 -7.64
C GLY A 103 -15.43 -35.29 -8.98
N ALA A 104 -14.67 -34.20 -9.09
CA ALA A 104 -14.41 -33.50 -10.35
C ALA A 104 -12.94 -33.07 -10.46
N PRO A 105 -12.36 -32.96 -11.69
CA PRO A 105 -11.02 -32.49 -11.91
C PRO A 105 -10.98 -30.94 -11.80
N ILE A 106 -11.35 -30.43 -10.64
CA ILE A 106 -11.43 -28.99 -10.31
C ILE A 106 -10.56 -28.72 -9.09
N HIS A 107 -9.85 -27.60 -9.13
CA HIS A 107 -9.23 -26.97 -7.97
C HIS A 107 -9.99 -25.69 -7.66
N LEU A 108 -10.68 -25.66 -6.51
CA LEU A 108 -11.50 -24.54 -6.08
C LEU A 108 -10.63 -23.53 -5.32
N GLU A 109 -10.69 -22.30 -5.76
CA GLU A 109 -10.14 -21.12 -5.10
C GLU A 109 -11.23 -20.06 -4.99
N GLY A 110 -10.99 -19.00 -4.20
CA GLY A 110 -11.89 -17.87 -4.22
C GLY A 110 -11.46 -16.75 -3.30
N PHE A 111 -12.13 -15.63 -3.43
CA PHE A 111 -11.86 -14.42 -2.65
C PHE A 111 -13.13 -13.56 -2.52
N ALA A 112 -13.18 -12.80 -1.41
CA ALA A 112 -14.17 -11.75 -1.25
C ALA A 112 -13.75 -10.51 -2.05
N LEU A 113 -14.64 -9.98 -2.88
CA LEU A 113 -14.40 -8.83 -3.76
C LEU A 113 -13.97 -7.60 -2.95
N GLU A 114 -14.65 -7.32 -1.84
CA GLU A 114 -14.34 -6.18 -0.99
C GLU A 114 -12.96 -6.28 -0.33
N THR A 115 -12.58 -7.48 0.10
CA THR A 115 -11.25 -7.74 0.69
C THR A 115 -10.15 -7.59 -0.35
N GLN A 116 -10.36 -8.14 -1.54
CA GLN A 116 -9.41 -8.01 -2.66
C GLN A 116 -9.27 -6.55 -3.10
N ALA A 117 -10.38 -5.81 -3.18
CA ALA A 117 -10.38 -4.38 -3.45
C ALA A 117 -9.58 -3.59 -2.42
N ALA A 118 -9.86 -3.80 -1.13
CA ALA A 118 -9.18 -3.12 -0.04
C ALA A 118 -7.66 -3.33 -0.11
N ARG A 119 -7.23 -4.56 -0.35
CA ARG A 119 -5.82 -4.91 -0.52
C ARG A 119 -5.19 -4.20 -1.72
N ALA A 120 -5.85 -4.26 -2.88
CA ALA A 120 -5.35 -3.65 -4.10
C ALA A 120 -5.28 -2.10 -3.99
N LEU A 121 -6.30 -1.47 -3.40
CA LEU A 121 -6.34 -0.03 -3.17
C LEU A 121 -5.23 0.42 -2.21
N LEU A 122 -5.03 -0.27 -1.08
CA LEU A 122 -3.98 0.06 -0.12
C LEU A 122 -2.57 -0.29 -0.63
N ALA A 123 -2.43 -1.23 -1.57
CA ALA A 123 -1.18 -1.46 -2.26
C ALA A 123 -0.84 -0.33 -3.26
N ALA A 124 -1.85 0.24 -3.93
CA ALA A 124 -1.69 1.39 -4.82
C ALA A 124 -1.49 2.72 -4.06
N HIS A 125 -2.09 2.86 -2.88
CA HIS A 125 -2.04 4.05 -2.02
C HIS A 125 -1.64 3.66 -0.60
N PRO A 126 -0.37 3.30 -0.35
CA PRO A 126 0.06 2.78 0.94
C PRO A 126 0.02 3.86 2.04
N LEU A 127 -0.44 3.50 3.24
CA LEU A 127 -0.59 4.44 4.36
C LEU A 127 0.73 5.07 4.81
N HIS A 128 1.86 4.39 4.62
CA HIS A 128 3.18 4.91 4.97
C HIS A 128 3.69 6.01 4.02
N THR A 129 3.01 6.26 2.91
CA THR A 129 3.41 7.33 1.97
C THR A 129 2.99 8.72 2.44
N GLY A 130 2.00 8.82 3.32
CA GLY A 130 1.46 10.08 3.85
C GLY A 130 2.09 10.56 5.16
N CYS A 131 2.97 9.78 5.78
CA CYS A 131 3.58 10.13 7.07
C CYS A 131 5.05 9.68 7.16
N ASP A 132 5.80 10.27 8.10
CA ASP A 132 7.17 9.89 8.39
C ASP A 132 7.27 9.33 9.82
N PRO A 133 7.34 8.00 10.00
CA PRO A 133 7.39 7.39 11.34
C PRO A 133 8.68 7.74 12.10
N LEU A 134 9.78 8.05 11.40
CA LEU A 134 11.04 8.48 12.02
C LEU A 134 11.03 9.96 12.44
N PHE A 135 10.05 10.73 11.99
CA PHE A 135 9.73 12.07 12.47
C PHE A 135 8.60 12.04 13.54
N GLY A 136 8.24 10.86 14.04
CA GLY A 136 7.21 10.69 15.06
C GLY A 136 5.77 10.78 14.53
N GLN A 137 5.57 10.82 13.21
CA GLN A 137 4.22 10.84 12.65
C GLN A 137 3.60 9.44 12.68
N VAL A 138 2.32 9.39 13.03
CA VAL A 138 1.51 8.16 13.07
C VAL A 138 0.36 8.29 12.06
N PRO A 139 0.00 7.21 11.35
CA PRO A 139 -1.14 7.26 10.44
C PRO A 139 -2.42 7.70 11.12
N HIS A 140 -3.06 8.74 10.59
CA HIS A 140 -4.41 9.14 10.89
C HIS A 140 -5.23 9.09 9.61
N VAL A 141 -6.07 8.07 9.49
CA VAL A 141 -6.84 7.79 8.29
C VAL A 141 -8.29 8.20 8.50
N LEU A 142 -8.80 9.04 7.62
CA LEU A 142 -10.21 9.41 7.57
C LEU A 142 -10.92 8.57 6.51
N ILE A 143 -12.02 7.92 6.87
CA ILE A 143 -12.83 7.13 5.94
C ILE A 143 -14.26 7.63 5.97
N ALA A 144 -14.74 8.14 4.84
CA ALA A 144 -16.12 8.56 4.65
C ALA A 144 -16.91 7.51 3.86
N GLY A 145 -18.11 7.21 4.35
CA GLY A 145 -19.00 6.17 3.82
C GLY A 145 -19.01 4.91 4.68
N SER A 146 -20.15 4.22 4.68
CA SER A 146 -20.40 3.04 5.51
C SER A 146 -20.74 1.78 4.70
N ALA A 147 -20.57 1.83 3.38
CA ALA A 147 -20.79 0.69 2.49
C ALA A 147 -19.78 -0.46 2.78
N PRO A 148 -20.12 -1.72 2.41
CA PRO A 148 -19.24 -2.88 2.65
C PRO A 148 -17.79 -2.71 2.19
N PRO A 149 -17.48 -2.07 1.04
CA PRO A 149 -16.08 -1.79 0.66
C PRO A 149 -15.34 -0.90 1.66
N ALA A 150 -16.02 0.09 2.29
CA ALA A 150 -15.41 0.95 3.30
C ALA A 150 -15.06 0.18 4.57
N LEU A 151 -15.92 -0.77 5.01
CA LEU A 151 -15.65 -1.63 6.16
C LEU A 151 -14.46 -2.57 5.90
N SER A 152 -14.37 -3.15 4.71
CA SER A 152 -13.25 -4.00 4.30
C SER A 152 -11.95 -3.21 4.19
N LEU A 153 -11.99 -1.99 3.62
CA LEU A 153 -10.86 -1.07 3.58
C LEU A 153 -10.37 -0.73 4.99
N LEU A 154 -11.29 -0.38 5.90
CA LEU A 154 -10.97 -0.11 7.31
C LEU A 154 -10.26 -1.30 7.95
N GLY A 155 -10.81 -2.51 7.81
CA GLY A 155 -10.23 -3.71 8.40
C GLY A 155 -8.82 -4.02 7.91
N HIS A 156 -8.55 -3.77 6.62
CA HIS A 156 -7.22 -3.95 6.03
C HIS A 156 -6.27 -2.81 6.46
N ALA A 157 -6.74 -1.57 6.43
CA ALA A 157 -5.98 -0.40 6.84
C ALA A 157 -5.54 -0.48 8.31
N MET A 158 -6.41 -0.93 9.22
CA MET A 158 -6.07 -1.12 10.64
C MET A 158 -4.92 -2.11 10.85
N ARG A 159 -4.78 -3.14 10.01
CA ARG A 159 -3.66 -4.08 10.07
C ARG A 159 -2.35 -3.48 9.55
N LEU A 160 -2.42 -2.58 8.58
CA LEU A 160 -1.24 -1.99 7.92
C LEU A 160 -0.76 -0.67 8.54
N ALA A 161 -1.54 -0.05 9.42
CA ALA A 161 -1.24 1.28 9.95
C ALA A 161 -0.18 1.32 11.06
N HIS A 162 0.31 0.16 11.53
CA HIS A 162 1.31 0.05 12.60
C HIS A 162 2.72 0.27 12.03
N GLN A 163 3.24 1.52 12.08
CA GLN A 163 4.48 1.92 11.40
C GLN A 163 5.57 2.47 12.32
N GLY A 164 5.24 2.74 13.59
CA GLY A 164 6.14 3.36 14.54
C GLY A 164 5.56 3.38 15.95
N GLU A 165 6.07 4.26 16.78
CA GLU A 165 5.56 4.47 18.13
C GLU A 165 4.18 5.15 18.08
N GLY A 166 3.27 4.74 18.94
CA GLY A 166 1.92 5.28 18.99
C GLY A 166 0.87 4.41 18.29
N SER A 167 -0.39 4.70 18.62
CA SER A 167 -1.55 3.98 18.11
C SER A 167 -2.08 4.65 16.84
N PRO A 168 -2.30 3.92 15.74
CA PRO A 168 -2.94 4.46 14.56
C PRO A 168 -4.32 5.03 14.88
N GLN A 169 -4.67 6.14 14.21
CA GLN A 169 -5.95 6.81 14.38
C GLN A 169 -6.83 6.64 13.15
N PHE A 170 -8.12 6.40 13.39
CA PHE A 170 -9.13 6.33 12.34
C PHE A 170 -10.31 7.21 12.69
N THR A 171 -10.65 8.15 11.82
CA THR A 171 -11.87 8.96 11.92
C THR A 171 -12.85 8.49 10.85
N LEU A 172 -13.97 7.92 11.29
CA LEU A 172 -14.98 7.32 10.44
C LEU A 172 -16.15 8.28 10.32
N VAL A 173 -16.46 8.68 9.09
CA VAL A 173 -17.37 9.79 8.79
C VAL A 173 -18.56 9.30 7.98
N SER A 174 -19.76 9.59 8.42
CA SER A 174 -21.00 9.32 7.69
C SER A 174 -22.14 10.23 8.17
N ASP A 175 -23.27 10.21 7.48
CA ASP A 175 -24.49 10.90 7.93
C ASP A 175 -25.15 10.20 9.11
N ARG A 176 -24.80 8.94 9.36
CA ARG A 176 -25.28 8.14 10.51
C ARG A 176 -24.12 7.47 11.23
N PRO A 177 -23.34 8.24 12.01
CA PRO A 177 -22.13 7.75 12.66
C PRO A 177 -22.36 6.61 13.66
N GLU A 178 -23.54 6.54 14.29
CA GLU A 178 -23.87 5.47 15.26
C GLU A 178 -24.13 4.13 14.56
N ASP A 179 -24.73 4.12 13.35
CA ASP A 179 -24.90 2.89 12.55
C ASP A 179 -23.51 2.35 12.12
N TRP A 180 -22.62 3.26 11.72
CA TRP A 180 -21.25 2.92 11.39
C TRP A 180 -20.48 2.37 12.59
N ARG A 181 -20.65 3.01 13.76
CA ARG A 181 -20.11 2.51 15.04
C ARG A 181 -20.57 1.08 15.33
N ALA A 182 -21.88 0.84 15.24
CA ALA A 182 -22.44 -0.48 15.50
C ALA A 182 -21.87 -1.54 14.54
N ALA A 183 -21.80 -1.23 13.24
CA ALA A 183 -21.24 -2.14 12.23
C ALA A 183 -19.77 -2.46 12.49
N VAL A 184 -18.94 -1.46 12.81
CA VAL A 184 -17.51 -1.63 13.08
C VAL A 184 -17.28 -2.47 14.35
N LEU A 185 -18.00 -2.17 15.43
CA LEU A 185 -17.84 -2.92 16.69
C LEU A 185 -18.37 -4.35 16.59
N ALA A 186 -19.39 -4.59 15.77
CA ALA A 186 -19.86 -5.95 15.47
C ALA A 186 -18.80 -6.75 14.66
N ALA A 187 -18.19 -6.11 13.65
CA ALA A 187 -17.15 -6.75 12.84
C ALA A 187 -15.82 -6.94 13.60
N TYR A 188 -15.44 -5.96 14.42
CA TYR A 188 -14.16 -5.91 15.13
C TYR A 188 -14.30 -5.59 16.62
N PRO A 189 -14.77 -6.55 17.44
CA PRO A 189 -15.10 -6.28 18.85
C PRO A 189 -13.91 -5.81 19.70
N GLN A 190 -12.67 -6.16 19.33
CA GLN A 190 -11.45 -5.82 20.07
C GLN A 190 -10.66 -4.66 19.45
N VAL A 191 -11.23 -3.92 18.50
CA VAL A 191 -10.53 -2.89 17.70
C VAL A 191 -9.86 -1.81 18.57
N GLN A 192 -10.46 -1.44 19.70
CA GLN A 192 -9.91 -0.43 20.61
C GLN A 192 -8.59 -0.84 21.29
N ARG A 193 -8.22 -2.13 21.19
CA ARG A 193 -6.93 -2.64 21.67
C ARG A 193 -5.77 -2.33 20.75
N CYS A 194 -6.03 -2.02 19.49
CA CYS A 194 -4.97 -1.79 18.49
C CYS A 194 -5.05 -0.44 17.79
N CYS A 195 -6.21 0.22 17.75
CA CYS A 195 -6.42 1.48 17.03
C CYS A 195 -7.29 2.44 17.83
N ALA A 196 -7.04 3.74 17.69
CA ALA A 196 -7.93 4.77 18.19
C ALA A 196 -9.01 5.08 17.14
N LEU A 197 -10.27 4.89 17.51
CA LEU A 197 -11.41 5.14 16.63
C LEU A 197 -12.19 6.39 17.05
N ARG A 198 -12.65 7.14 16.06
CA ARG A 198 -13.64 8.19 16.21
C ARG A 198 -14.72 8.04 15.14
N PHE A 199 -15.94 8.36 15.51
CA PHE A 199 -17.09 8.43 14.62
C PHE A 199 -17.57 9.86 14.56
N ALA A 200 -17.73 10.41 13.37
CA ALA A 200 -18.10 11.81 13.16
C ALA A 200 -19.18 11.95 12.09
N HIS A 201 -19.97 12.99 12.21
CA HIS A 201 -20.96 13.34 11.18
C HIS A 201 -20.28 14.13 10.06
N LEU A 202 -20.62 13.82 8.78
CA LEU A 202 -20.01 14.42 7.59
C LEU A 202 -20.09 15.97 7.61
N ALA A 203 -21.22 16.53 8.01
CA ALA A 203 -21.42 17.98 8.07
C ALA A 203 -20.69 18.68 9.24
N ARG A 204 -20.17 17.93 10.22
CA ARG A 204 -19.52 18.47 11.43
C ARG A 204 -18.32 17.62 11.83
N LEU A 205 -17.29 17.64 11.00
CA LEU A 205 -16.03 17.01 11.34
C LEU A 205 -15.33 17.89 12.40
N ASP A 206 -15.10 17.31 13.58
CA ASP A 206 -14.28 17.91 14.63
C ASP A 206 -13.05 17.02 14.83
N LEU A 207 -11.89 17.48 14.42
CA LEU A 207 -10.61 16.78 14.56
C LEU A 207 -9.93 17.07 15.90
N GLY A 208 -10.30 18.16 16.58
CA GLY A 208 -9.73 18.57 17.87
C GLY A 208 -8.20 18.66 17.84
N GLU A 209 -7.56 18.39 18.97
CA GLU A 209 -6.07 18.32 19.11
C GLU A 209 -5.49 16.98 18.64
N ARG A 210 -6.03 16.40 17.57
CA ARG A 210 -5.60 15.09 17.07
C ARG A 210 -4.40 15.22 16.15
N LEU A 211 -3.74 14.07 15.93
CA LEU A 211 -2.69 13.96 14.94
C LEU A 211 -3.20 14.40 13.56
N PRO A 212 -2.35 15.04 12.75
CA PRO A 212 -2.72 15.45 11.40
C PRO A 212 -3.24 14.26 10.57
N VAL A 213 -4.30 14.50 9.80
CA VAL A 213 -4.84 13.50 8.87
C VAL A 213 -3.80 13.23 7.77
N THR A 214 -3.46 11.97 7.56
CA THR A 214 -2.43 11.54 6.61
C THR A 214 -3.01 10.98 5.32
N ALA A 215 -4.25 10.46 5.35
CA ALA A 215 -4.95 9.94 4.19
C ALA A 215 -6.47 10.07 4.37
N VAL A 216 -7.17 10.32 3.28
CA VAL A 216 -8.65 10.37 3.24
C VAL A 216 -9.16 9.40 2.19
N TRP A 217 -10.16 8.61 2.56
CA TRP A 217 -10.86 7.71 1.66
C TRP A 217 -12.34 8.05 1.66
N VAL A 218 -12.90 8.26 0.48
CA VAL A 218 -14.31 8.58 0.29
C VAL A 218 -14.95 7.47 -0.53
N LEU A 219 -15.71 6.59 0.13
CA LEU A 219 -16.34 5.40 -0.43
C LEU A 219 -17.85 5.48 -0.19
N MET A 220 -18.48 6.45 -0.83
CA MET A 220 -19.92 6.72 -0.70
C MET A 220 -20.74 5.78 -1.59
N ASP A 221 -21.98 5.55 -1.17
CA ASP A 221 -22.99 4.86 -1.96
C ASP A 221 -24.28 5.70 -1.91
N PRO A 222 -24.75 6.28 -3.02
CA PRO A 222 -24.16 6.20 -4.37
C PRO A 222 -22.87 7.01 -4.54
N PRO A 223 -21.99 6.64 -5.49
CA PRO A 223 -20.68 7.31 -5.70
C PRO A 223 -20.78 8.80 -6.05
N GLU A 224 -21.87 9.25 -6.64
CA GLU A 224 -22.11 10.65 -7.04
C GLU A 224 -22.10 11.60 -5.82
N ALA A 225 -22.49 11.12 -4.65
CA ALA A 225 -22.42 11.91 -3.41
C ALA A 225 -20.98 12.08 -2.90
N GLY A 226 -20.05 11.32 -3.44
CA GLY A 226 -18.66 11.28 -2.96
C GLY A 226 -17.87 12.55 -3.26
N LEU A 227 -18.08 13.20 -4.39
CA LEU A 227 -17.32 14.39 -4.76
C LEU A 227 -17.56 15.56 -3.81
N ASP A 228 -18.82 15.86 -3.52
CA ASP A 228 -19.18 16.93 -2.57
C ASP A 228 -18.64 16.61 -1.17
N ALA A 229 -18.72 15.35 -0.75
CA ALA A 229 -18.14 14.90 0.51
C ALA A 229 -16.62 15.07 0.53
N ALA A 230 -15.92 14.70 -0.54
CA ALA A 230 -14.47 14.83 -0.66
C ALA A 230 -14.02 16.28 -0.57
N LEU A 231 -14.68 17.19 -1.30
CA LEU A 231 -14.39 18.63 -1.29
C LEU A 231 -14.68 19.25 0.10
N SER A 232 -15.81 18.88 0.72
CA SER A 232 -16.15 19.32 2.07
C SER A 232 -15.12 18.86 3.11
N LEU A 233 -14.72 17.59 3.06
CA LEU A 233 -13.72 17.04 3.97
C LEU A 233 -12.34 17.66 3.76
N ALA A 234 -11.92 17.89 2.51
CA ALA A 234 -10.69 18.61 2.19
C ALA A 234 -10.66 19.99 2.84
N ALA A 235 -11.75 20.76 2.71
CA ALA A 235 -11.88 22.08 3.30
C ALA A 235 -11.86 22.04 4.85
N GLN A 236 -12.58 21.10 5.46
CA GLN A 236 -12.65 20.96 6.93
C GLN A 236 -11.30 20.52 7.52
N VAL A 237 -10.59 19.55 6.90
CA VAL A 237 -9.26 19.10 7.35
C VAL A 237 -8.26 20.25 7.25
N ARG A 238 -8.25 20.97 6.12
CA ARG A 238 -7.36 22.13 5.92
C ARG A 238 -7.63 23.24 6.96
N ALA A 239 -8.89 23.59 7.18
CA ALA A 239 -9.26 24.65 8.12
C ALA A 239 -8.85 24.32 9.57
N GLN A 240 -8.93 23.05 9.98
CA GLN A 240 -8.65 22.63 11.35
C GLN A 240 -7.18 22.30 11.61
N GLN A 241 -6.47 21.74 10.62
CA GLN A 241 -5.13 21.19 10.83
C GLN A 241 -4.06 21.78 9.90
N GLY A 242 -4.43 22.60 8.92
CA GLY A 242 -3.48 23.20 7.96
C GLY A 242 -2.84 22.21 6.98
N VAL A 243 -3.31 20.95 6.94
CA VAL A 243 -2.77 19.90 6.05
C VAL A 243 -3.75 19.57 4.92
N ALA A 244 -3.23 19.07 3.80
CA ALA A 244 -4.01 18.61 2.66
C ALA A 244 -3.58 17.20 2.25
N PRO A 245 -4.09 16.16 2.92
CA PRO A 245 -3.80 14.79 2.56
C PRO A 245 -4.35 14.42 1.19
N ILE A 246 -3.81 13.35 0.60
CA ILE A 246 -4.41 12.75 -0.60
C ILE A 246 -5.80 12.23 -0.24
N ILE A 247 -6.75 12.47 -1.13
CA ILE A 247 -8.13 11.98 -1.02
C ILE A 247 -8.36 10.95 -2.12
N CYS A 248 -8.50 9.69 -1.75
CA CYS A 248 -8.91 8.62 -2.65
C CYS A 248 -10.45 8.61 -2.72
N LEU A 249 -10.99 8.97 -3.88
CA LEU A 249 -12.43 9.11 -4.12
C LEU A 249 -12.94 7.96 -4.98
N GLU A 250 -13.91 7.19 -4.47
CA GLU A 250 -14.66 6.20 -5.27
C GLU A 250 -15.50 6.90 -6.34
N VAL A 251 -15.30 6.51 -7.60
CA VAL A 251 -15.99 7.11 -8.76
C VAL A 251 -16.92 6.12 -9.48
N GLY A 252 -17.05 4.89 -9.01
CA GLY A 252 -17.83 3.84 -9.66
C GLY A 252 -17.21 3.42 -11.01
N GLU A 253 -18.08 3.01 -11.92
CA GLU A 253 -17.69 2.64 -13.30
C GLU A 253 -17.59 3.83 -14.24
N VAL A 254 -18.09 4.98 -13.82
CA VAL A 254 -18.15 6.21 -14.61
C VAL A 254 -17.07 7.16 -14.14
N THR A 255 -16.02 7.30 -14.93
CA THR A 255 -15.10 8.42 -14.75
C THR A 255 -15.90 9.72 -14.93
N PRO A 256 -15.92 10.64 -13.95
CA PRO A 256 -16.63 11.91 -14.10
C PRO A 256 -16.19 12.61 -15.39
N LYS A 257 -17.14 13.13 -16.17
CA LYS A 257 -16.87 13.80 -17.47
C LYS A 257 -16.11 15.13 -17.35
N GLY A 258 -15.83 15.62 -16.14
CA GLY A 258 -14.88 16.70 -15.88
C GLY A 258 -13.52 16.08 -15.61
N GLY A 259 -12.50 16.42 -16.36
CA GLY A 259 -11.18 15.78 -16.25
C GLY A 259 -10.62 15.93 -14.83
N ILE A 260 -9.94 14.88 -14.37
CA ILE A 260 -9.19 14.83 -13.09
C ILE A 260 -8.16 15.97 -13.03
N GLU A 261 -7.85 16.58 -14.16
CA GLU A 261 -6.97 17.74 -14.31
C GLU A 261 -7.44 18.98 -13.51
N ASP A 262 -8.75 19.06 -13.18
CA ASP A 262 -9.32 20.17 -12.42
C ASP A 262 -9.19 20.03 -10.89
N TRP A 263 -8.73 18.89 -10.38
CA TRP A 263 -8.70 18.63 -8.94
C TRP A 263 -7.33 18.78 -8.28
N ASP A 264 -6.46 19.55 -8.91
CA ASP A 264 -5.16 19.98 -8.37
C ASP A 264 -4.28 18.85 -7.78
N GLY A 265 -4.48 17.61 -8.25
CA GLY A 265 -3.73 16.43 -7.82
C GLY A 265 -3.95 15.99 -6.37
N GLN A 266 -4.84 16.63 -5.61
CA GLN A 266 -5.21 16.24 -4.25
C GLN A 266 -6.22 15.09 -4.23
N ILE A 267 -7.19 15.09 -5.15
CA ILE A 267 -8.18 14.02 -5.29
C ILE A 267 -7.68 13.01 -6.31
N GLN A 268 -7.67 11.74 -5.91
CA GLN A 268 -7.30 10.62 -6.77
C GLN A 268 -8.52 9.71 -6.92
N PRO A 269 -9.06 9.57 -8.15
CA PRO A 269 -10.18 8.69 -8.39
C PRO A 269 -9.73 7.24 -8.25
N VAL A 270 -10.54 6.47 -7.56
CA VAL A 270 -10.36 5.02 -7.41
C VAL A 270 -11.67 4.32 -7.72
N SER A 271 -11.60 3.06 -8.13
CA SER A 271 -12.76 2.18 -8.22
C SER A 271 -12.48 0.88 -7.47
N TRP A 272 -13.26 0.64 -6.42
CA TRP A 272 -13.11 -0.58 -5.64
C TRP A 272 -13.38 -1.82 -6.47
N LEU A 273 -14.39 -1.77 -7.36
CA LEU A 273 -14.71 -2.90 -8.22
C LEU A 273 -13.62 -3.16 -9.25
N ASP A 274 -13.08 -2.11 -9.87
CA ASP A 274 -11.96 -2.24 -10.80
C ASP A 274 -10.69 -2.80 -10.10
N ALA A 275 -10.42 -2.34 -8.88
CA ALA A 275 -9.32 -2.83 -8.07
C ALA A 275 -9.48 -4.31 -7.70
N ALA A 276 -10.71 -4.74 -7.34
CA ALA A 276 -11.02 -6.15 -7.05
C ALA A 276 -10.82 -7.07 -8.25
N CYS A 277 -11.09 -6.58 -9.47
CA CYS A 277 -11.11 -7.35 -10.70
C CYS A 277 -9.77 -7.45 -11.42
N GLY A 278 -8.69 -6.84 -10.90
CA GLY A 278 -7.37 -6.85 -11.52
C GLY A 278 -6.77 -8.24 -11.70
N ALA A 279 -6.16 -8.52 -12.87
CA ALA A 279 -5.61 -9.84 -13.21
C ALA A 279 -4.57 -10.33 -12.20
N GLU A 280 -3.77 -9.45 -11.64
CA GLU A 280 -2.75 -9.76 -10.63
C GLU A 280 -3.37 -10.34 -9.34
N GLY A 281 -4.54 -9.82 -8.91
CA GLY A 281 -5.25 -10.32 -7.74
C GLY A 281 -6.10 -11.55 -8.04
N VAL A 282 -6.83 -11.52 -9.15
CA VAL A 282 -7.82 -12.57 -9.51
C VAL A 282 -7.14 -13.86 -9.99
N LEU A 283 -6.15 -13.74 -10.87
CA LEU A 283 -5.49 -14.90 -11.47
C LEU A 283 -4.26 -15.38 -10.71
N GLY A 284 -3.91 -14.69 -9.62
CA GLY A 284 -2.66 -14.86 -8.91
C GLY A 284 -1.49 -14.34 -9.75
N GLY A 285 -0.65 -13.56 -9.13
CA GLY A 285 0.46 -12.94 -9.82
C GLY A 285 1.48 -12.39 -8.82
N ARG A 286 2.10 -11.27 -9.18
CA ARG A 286 3.12 -10.63 -8.35
C ARG A 286 2.62 -10.21 -6.97
N VAL A 287 1.31 -9.89 -6.85
CA VAL A 287 0.71 -9.43 -5.58
C VAL A 287 0.82 -10.47 -4.47
N ASP A 288 0.59 -11.76 -4.78
CA ASP A 288 0.72 -12.85 -3.80
C ASP A 288 2.12 -13.46 -3.77
N ARG A 289 3.01 -13.10 -4.69
CA ARG A 289 4.32 -13.72 -4.82
C ARG A 289 5.15 -13.63 -3.55
N LEU A 290 5.16 -12.46 -2.92
CA LEU A 290 5.91 -12.25 -1.67
C LEU A 290 5.25 -13.01 -0.51
N ALA A 291 3.93 -13.05 -0.45
CA ALA A 291 3.20 -13.84 0.53
C ALA A 291 3.47 -15.35 0.37
N GLN A 292 3.54 -15.84 -0.86
CA GLN A 292 3.94 -17.22 -1.17
C GLN A 292 5.38 -17.50 -0.72
N VAL A 293 6.32 -16.61 -1.03
CA VAL A 293 7.72 -16.72 -0.58
C VAL A 293 7.83 -16.76 0.94
N ILE A 294 7.05 -15.94 1.65
CA ILE A 294 6.96 -15.96 3.12
C ILE A 294 6.46 -17.31 3.61
N HIS A 295 5.39 -17.82 3.01
CA HIS A 295 4.82 -19.10 3.37
C HIS A 295 5.77 -20.28 3.05
N GLU A 296 6.41 -20.29 1.89
CA GLU A 296 7.41 -21.29 1.53
C GLU A 296 8.58 -21.30 2.53
N HIS A 297 9.07 -20.11 2.91
CA HIS A 297 10.11 -20.00 3.92
C HIS A 297 9.66 -20.54 5.29
N TYR A 298 8.41 -20.30 5.69
CA TYR A 298 7.84 -20.91 6.90
C TYR A 298 7.85 -22.43 6.83
N ARG A 299 7.50 -23.02 5.69
CA ARG A 299 7.56 -24.48 5.47
C ARG A 299 9.00 -25.00 5.55
N ASP A 300 9.95 -24.33 4.86
CA ASP A 300 11.38 -24.68 4.94
C ASP A 300 11.88 -24.68 6.40
N THR A 301 11.39 -23.74 7.22
CA THR A 301 11.75 -23.63 8.65
C THR A 301 11.21 -24.82 9.47
N ILE A 302 9.98 -25.26 9.20
CA ILE A 302 9.38 -26.44 9.85
C ILE A 302 10.22 -27.70 9.51
N GLU A 303 10.55 -27.88 8.24
CA GLU A 303 11.39 -29.00 7.76
C GLU A 303 12.79 -29.00 8.40
N ALA A 304 13.41 -27.81 8.49
CA ALA A 304 14.72 -27.65 9.14
C ALA A 304 14.70 -28.00 10.65
N GLN A 305 13.53 -27.91 11.29
CA GLN A 305 13.30 -28.34 12.67
C GLN A 305 13.01 -29.84 12.80
N GLY A 306 13.08 -30.59 11.70
CA GLY A 306 12.79 -32.05 11.67
C GLY A 306 11.30 -32.39 11.77
N ARG A 307 10.40 -31.42 11.54
CA ARG A 307 8.95 -31.62 11.52
C ARG A 307 8.44 -31.73 10.07
N ASP A 308 7.35 -32.47 9.88
CA ASP A 308 6.71 -32.55 8.57
C ASP A 308 5.65 -31.45 8.42
N PRO A 309 5.84 -30.47 7.51
CA PRO A 309 4.89 -29.40 7.27
C PRO A 309 3.48 -29.91 6.88
N ALA A 310 3.39 -31.07 6.23
CA ALA A 310 2.11 -31.61 5.80
C ALA A 310 1.21 -32.03 6.98
N THR A 311 1.78 -32.25 8.15
CA THR A 311 1.02 -32.58 9.37
C THR A 311 0.42 -31.35 10.05
N GLU A 312 0.86 -30.16 9.69
CA GLU A 312 0.40 -28.91 10.27
C GLU A 312 -0.58 -28.17 9.36
N PRO A 313 -1.72 -27.70 9.87
CA PRO A 313 -2.68 -26.94 9.04
C PRO A 313 -2.07 -25.72 8.36
N ALA A 314 -1.13 -25.02 9.03
CA ALA A 314 -0.40 -23.87 8.51
C ALA A 314 0.76 -24.26 7.57
N GLY A 315 1.17 -25.52 7.51
CA GLY A 315 2.28 -26.01 6.69
C GLY A 315 1.84 -26.61 5.34
N ARG A 316 0.55 -26.62 5.01
CA ARG A 316 0.06 -27.08 3.73
C ARG A 316 0.65 -26.28 2.57
N PRO A 317 0.79 -26.88 1.35
CA PRO A 317 1.16 -26.10 0.16
C PRO A 317 0.23 -24.91 -0.05
N TRP A 318 0.74 -23.81 -0.62
CA TRP A 318 -0.04 -22.58 -0.82
C TRP A 318 -1.42 -22.81 -1.46
N ALA A 319 -1.48 -23.69 -2.46
CA ALA A 319 -2.73 -24.02 -3.16
C ALA A 319 -3.78 -24.73 -2.27
N GLU A 320 -3.34 -25.42 -1.22
CA GLU A 320 -4.20 -26.16 -0.29
C GLU A 320 -4.36 -25.45 1.06
N LEU A 321 -3.69 -24.30 1.22
CA LEU A 321 -3.66 -23.54 2.46
C LEU A 321 -5.02 -22.86 2.69
N ALA A 322 -5.55 -22.97 3.90
CA ALA A 322 -6.78 -22.26 4.26
C ALA A 322 -6.59 -20.74 4.16
N GLU A 323 -7.64 -20.03 3.75
CA GLU A 323 -7.57 -18.58 3.45
C GLU A 323 -7.01 -17.76 4.63
N SER A 324 -7.39 -18.08 5.86
CA SER A 324 -6.89 -17.40 7.06
C SER A 324 -5.36 -17.48 7.24
N TYR A 325 -4.73 -18.56 6.79
CA TYR A 325 -3.27 -18.69 6.80
C TYR A 325 -2.62 -17.98 5.60
N ARG A 326 -3.28 -17.96 4.43
CA ARG A 326 -2.85 -17.14 3.29
C ARG A 326 -2.87 -15.68 3.66
N ASP A 327 -3.95 -15.21 4.30
CA ASP A 327 -4.09 -13.82 4.75
C ASP A 327 -3.04 -13.42 5.77
N ALA A 328 -2.65 -14.31 6.68
CA ALA A 328 -1.55 -14.04 7.59
C ALA A 328 -0.24 -13.74 6.85
N SER A 329 0.08 -14.51 5.80
CA SER A 329 1.25 -14.28 4.95
C SER A 329 1.09 -13.03 4.07
N ARG A 330 -0.11 -12.76 3.57
CA ARG A 330 -0.43 -11.54 2.80
C ARG A 330 -0.25 -10.29 3.64
N PHE A 331 -0.80 -10.24 4.86
CA PHE A 331 -0.65 -9.09 5.75
C PHE A 331 0.82 -8.84 6.13
N GLN A 332 1.60 -9.90 6.30
CA GLN A 332 3.03 -9.76 6.54
C GLN A 332 3.76 -9.16 5.32
N ALA A 333 3.43 -9.63 4.11
CA ALA A 333 3.97 -9.12 2.85
C ALA A 333 3.58 -7.65 2.61
N ASP A 334 2.30 -7.35 2.75
CA ASP A 334 1.73 -6.02 2.51
C ASP A 334 2.27 -4.97 3.50
N HIS A 335 2.72 -5.41 4.68
CA HIS A 335 3.31 -4.53 5.71
C HIS A 335 4.82 -4.27 5.52
N ILE A 336 5.49 -4.90 4.55
CA ILE A 336 6.93 -4.68 4.34
C ILE A 336 7.23 -3.23 4.01
N GLY A 337 6.40 -2.57 3.18
CA GLY A 337 6.58 -1.16 2.86
C GLY A 337 6.61 -0.24 4.10
N ALA A 338 5.77 -0.50 5.09
CA ALA A 338 5.78 0.23 6.36
C ALA A 338 7.08 0.02 7.15
N LYS A 339 7.62 -1.21 7.16
CA LYS A 339 8.92 -1.51 7.79
C LYS A 339 10.07 -0.79 7.09
N LEU A 340 10.05 -0.74 5.76
CA LEU A 340 11.07 0.00 4.99
C LEU A 340 11.01 1.50 5.29
N ALA A 341 9.80 2.07 5.39
CA ALA A 341 9.61 3.47 5.76
C ALA A 341 10.13 3.78 7.19
N ALA A 342 10.01 2.83 8.12
CA ALA A 342 10.49 2.97 9.49
C ALA A 342 12.03 2.84 9.65
N THR A 343 12.76 2.56 8.57
CA THR A 343 14.23 2.43 8.55
C THR A 343 14.90 3.18 7.40
N ASP A 344 14.16 4.05 6.70
CA ASP A 344 14.63 4.75 5.49
C ASP A 344 15.22 3.83 4.43
N CYS A 345 14.73 2.60 4.37
CA CYS A 345 15.16 1.64 3.37
C CYS A 345 14.25 1.70 2.14
N ARG A 346 14.83 1.37 0.98
CA ARG A 346 14.08 1.21 -0.27
C ARG A 346 14.53 -0.04 -1.01
N THR A 347 13.68 -0.53 -1.89
CA THR A 347 14.01 -1.65 -2.75
C THR A 347 14.69 -1.18 -4.04
N VAL A 348 15.67 -1.99 -4.48
CA VAL A 348 16.34 -1.84 -5.78
C VAL A 348 16.42 -3.22 -6.44
N PRO A 349 16.70 -3.32 -7.76
CA PRO A 349 16.98 -4.61 -8.39
C PRO A 349 18.12 -5.34 -7.68
N LEU A 350 17.99 -6.65 -7.49
CA LEU A 350 18.97 -7.46 -6.75
C LEU A 350 20.38 -7.40 -7.37
N ALA A 351 20.49 -7.26 -8.70
CA ALA A 351 21.77 -7.24 -9.41
C ALA A 351 22.64 -6.01 -9.09
N ASP A 352 22.03 -4.92 -8.58
CA ASP A 352 22.69 -3.62 -8.42
C ASP A 352 22.96 -3.26 -6.95
N ALA A 353 22.79 -4.22 -6.02
CA ALA A 353 22.78 -3.89 -4.60
C ALA A 353 23.98 -4.46 -3.82
N PRO A 354 24.53 -3.67 -2.88
CA PRO A 354 25.49 -4.17 -1.90
C PRO A 354 24.80 -5.11 -0.90
N ALA A 355 25.62 -5.88 -0.16
CA ALA A 355 25.12 -6.70 0.94
C ALA A 355 24.43 -5.82 2.00
N PHE A 356 23.23 -6.23 2.44
CA PHE A 356 22.43 -5.48 3.39
C PHE A 356 22.14 -6.29 4.65
N ALA A 357 22.27 -5.66 5.80
CA ALA A 357 21.76 -6.14 7.08
C ALA A 357 21.21 -4.98 7.91
N TYR A 358 20.13 -5.22 8.65
CA TYR A 358 19.62 -4.25 9.61
C TYR A 358 20.59 -4.12 10.80
N ALA A 359 20.77 -2.90 11.29
CA ALA A 359 21.48 -2.65 12.55
C ALA A 359 20.66 -3.18 13.75
N PRO A 360 21.30 -3.52 14.89
CA PRO A 360 20.58 -4.06 16.05
C PRO A 360 19.39 -3.21 16.51
N LEU A 361 19.53 -1.89 16.56
CA LEU A 361 18.44 -0.96 16.93
C LEU A 361 17.31 -0.93 15.89
N GLU A 362 17.63 -1.11 14.60
CA GLU A 362 16.61 -1.23 13.55
C GLU A 362 15.83 -2.53 13.71
N VAL A 363 16.51 -3.64 14.05
CA VAL A 363 15.85 -4.92 14.33
C VAL A 363 14.88 -4.80 15.50
N GLU A 364 15.27 -4.16 16.61
CA GLU A 364 14.38 -3.95 17.76
C GLU A 364 13.15 -3.11 17.39
N ARG A 365 13.36 -1.99 16.70
CA ARG A 365 12.27 -1.13 16.23
C ARG A 365 11.30 -1.90 15.32
N LEU A 366 11.84 -2.63 14.35
CA LEU A 366 11.03 -3.40 13.42
C LEU A 366 10.32 -4.56 14.08
N ALA A 367 10.91 -5.17 15.11
CA ALA A 367 10.29 -6.26 15.88
C ALA A 367 9.09 -5.74 16.69
N ASP A 368 9.19 -4.56 17.33
CA ASP A 368 8.03 -3.92 17.98
C ASP A 368 6.92 -3.60 16.98
N ILE A 369 7.27 -3.04 15.80
CA ILE A 369 6.32 -2.77 14.72
C ILE A 369 5.63 -4.07 14.23
N GLU A 370 6.39 -5.16 14.06
CA GLU A 370 5.83 -6.46 13.64
C GLU A 370 4.92 -7.04 14.71
N HIS A 371 5.32 -6.96 15.98
CA HIS A 371 4.48 -7.41 17.09
C HIS A 371 3.14 -6.65 17.14
N ARG A 372 3.17 -5.31 17.01
CA ARG A 372 1.95 -4.48 16.96
C ARG A 372 1.06 -4.86 15.79
N ARG A 373 1.63 -5.07 14.59
CA ARG A 373 0.89 -5.54 13.41
C ARG A 373 0.25 -6.91 13.67
N TRP A 374 1.03 -7.86 14.23
CA TRP A 374 0.56 -9.20 14.55
C TRP A 374 -0.56 -9.15 15.60
N ALA A 375 -0.36 -8.40 16.66
CA ALA A 375 -1.37 -8.22 17.71
C ALA A 375 -2.65 -7.58 17.16
N ALA A 376 -2.53 -6.58 16.29
CA ALA A 376 -3.68 -5.96 15.63
C ALA A 376 -4.48 -6.98 14.81
N ASP A 377 -3.82 -7.82 14.01
CA ASP A 377 -4.50 -8.88 13.28
C ASP A 377 -5.23 -9.86 14.24
N ARG A 378 -4.61 -10.21 15.36
CA ARG A 378 -5.26 -11.06 16.38
C ARG A 378 -6.48 -10.38 16.99
N TYR A 379 -6.36 -9.13 17.45
CA TYR A 379 -7.47 -8.37 18.03
C TYR A 379 -8.62 -8.20 17.03
N LEU A 380 -8.33 -7.86 15.78
CA LEU A 380 -9.34 -7.71 14.73
C LEU A 380 -10.03 -9.04 14.37
N ASN A 381 -9.38 -10.17 14.62
CA ASN A 381 -9.97 -11.50 14.52
C ASN A 381 -10.60 -11.99 15.83
N GLY A 382 -10.82 -11.10 16.80
CA GLY A 382 -11.53 -11.39 18.05
C GLY A 382 -10.71 -12.13 19.11
N TRP A 383 -9.38 -12.20 18.95
CA TRP A 383 -8.51 -12.78 19.98
C TRP A 383 -8.37 -11.84 21.18
N THR A 384 -8.18 -12.42 22.35
CA THR A 384 -7.96 -11.71 23.62
C THR A 384 -6.78 -12.30 24.39
N TYR A 385 -6.24 -11.50 25.29
CA TYR A 385 -5.19 -11.97 26.19
C TYR A 385 -5.73 -13.03 27.16
N ALA A 386 -4.97 -14.11 27.33
CA ALA A 386 -5.07 -15.04 28.46
C ALA A 386 -3.69 -15.67 28.70
N PRO A 387 -3.36 -16.07 29.94
CA PRO A 387 -2.02 -16.61 30.27
C PRO A 387 -1.73 -17.96 29.59
N VAL A 388 -2.77 -18.66 29.15
CA VAL A 388 -2.67 -19.96 28.45
C VAL A 388 -3.33 -19.82 27.08
N ARG A 389 -2.67 -20.33 26.03
CA ARG A 389 -3.22 -20.33 24.67
C ARG A 389 -4.40 -21.28 24.54
N ASP A 390 -5.52 -20.77 24.03
CA ASP A 390 -6.71 -21.55 23.69
C ASP A 390 -7.26 -21.08 22.33
N ASN A 391 -7.06 -21.90 21.31
CA ASN A 391 -7.48 -21.56 19.96
C ASN A 391 -9.02 -21.54 19.81
N ALA A 392 -9.74 -22.38 20.54
CA ALA A 392 -11.19 -22.44 20.49
C ALA A 392 -11.83 -21.16 21.06
N ARG A 393 -11.25 -20.62 22.13
CA ARG A 393 -11.68 -19.38 22.78
C ARG A 393 -10.99 -18.15 22.23
N ARG A 394 -10.07 -18.29 21.28
CA ARG A 394 -9.22 -17.21 20.74
C ARG A 394 -8.43 -16.49 21.83
N HIS A 395 -7.82 -17.23 22.75
CA HIS A 395 -6.94 -16.71 23.80
C HIS A 395 -5.48 -16.86 23.42
N HIS A 396 -4.67 -15.83 23.66
CA HIS A 396 -3.23 -15.87 23.37
C HIS A 396 -2.41 -15.13 24.43
N PRO A 397 -1.34 -15.76 24.99
CA PRO A 397 -0.54 -15.15 26.06
C PRO A 397 0.41 -14.04 25.58
N GLN A 398 0.68 -13.94 24.29
CA GLN A 398 1.54 -12.91 23.71
C GLN A 398 0.77 -11.63 23.32
N LEU A 399 -0.53 -11.51 23.59
CA LEU A 399 -1.30 -10.29 23.36
C LEU A 399 -1.06 -9.26 24.49
N VAL A 400 0.20 -8.90 24.66
CA VAL A 400 0.75 -7.89 25.57
C VAL A 400 1.65 -6.94 24.79
N PRO A 401 2.02 -5.76 25.32
CA PRO A 401 3.00 -4.89 24.66
C PRO A 401 4.32 -5.61 24.41
N TYR A 402 5.01 -5.26 23.32
CA TYR A 402 6.31 -5.87 22.96
C TYR A 402 7.33 -5.81 24.11
N ALA A 403 7.38 -4.69 24.85
CA ALA A 403 8.26 -4.52 25.99
C ALA A 403 8.07 -5.59 27.08
N ASP A 404 6.83 -6.07 27.26
CA ASP A 404 6.44 -7.04 28.29
C ASP A 404 6.65 -8.50 27.85
N LEU A 405 7.04 -8.74 26.60
CA LEU A 405 7.38 -10.08 26.11
C LEU A 405 8.68 -10.58 26.73
N SER A 406 8.75 -11.89 26.95
CA SER A 406 10.04 -12.54 27.26
C SER A 406 10.98 -12.51 26.06
N GLU A 407 12.30 -12.54 26.30
CA GLU A 407 13.29 -12.50 25.21
C GLU A 407 13.08 -13.60 24.16
N PRO A 408 12.78 -14.87 24.50
CA PRO A 408 12.45 -15.86 23.47
C PRO A 408 11.24 -15.52 22.61
N MET A 409 10.26 -14.76 23.14
CA MET A 409 9.09 -14.32 22.36
C MET A 409 9.44 -13.13 21.46
N LYS A 410 10.24 -12.18 21.94
CA LYS A 410 10.79 -11.09 21.13
C LYS A 410 11.64 -11.61 19.97
N ASP A 411 12.38 -12.70 20.19
CA ASP A 411 13.21 -13.30 19.14
C ASP A 411 12.40 -13.84 17.96
N LEU A 412 11.14 -14.21 18.15
CA LEU A 412 10.26 -14.60 17.05
C LEU A 412 10.00 -13.41 16.11
N ASP A 413 9.68 -12.24 16.67
CA ASP A 413 9.46 -11.03 15.88
C ASP A 413 10.77 -10.51 15.25
N ARG A 414 11.89 -10.54 16.00
CA ARG A 414 13.24 -10.23 15.49
C ARG A 414 13.64 -11.12 14.32
N TYR A 415 13.33 -12.40 14.40
CA TYR A 415 13.60 -13.36 13.33
C TYR A 415 12.83 -12.98 12.06
N VAL A 416 11.53 -12.71 12.17
CA VAL A 416 10.69 -12.31 11.03
C VAL A 416 11.25 -11.07 10.32
N VAL A 417 11.69 -10.05 11.06
CA VAL A 417 12.21 -8.82 10.46
C VAL A 417 13.59 -9.00 9.84
N ARG A 418 14.46 -9.82 10.44
CA ARG A 418 15.77 -10.17 9.86
C ARG A 418 15.66 -10.91 8.53
N LEU A 419 14.53 -11.58 8.28
CA LEU A 419 14.28 -12.29 7.03
C LEU A 419 13.87 -11.37 5.87
N VAL A 420 13.41 -10.16 6.13
CA VAL A 420 12.90 -9.25 5.08
C VAL A 420 13.87 -9.11 3.90
N PRO A 421 15.19 -8.89 4.08
CA PRO A 421 16.12 -8.84 2.96
C PRO A 421 16.16 -10.13 2.15
N THR A 422 16.16 -11.29 2.81
CA THR A 422 16.18 -12.61 2.16
C THR A 422 14.89 -12.88 1.37
N LEU A 423 13.73 -12.51 1.93
CA LEU A 423 12.43 -12.67 1.28
C LEU A 423 12.34 -11.80 0.02
N LEU A 424 12.83 -10.56 0.10
CA LEU A 424 12.90 -9.66 -1.05
C LEU A 424 13.87 -10.17 -2.11
N ALA A 425 15.02 -10.73 -1.73
CA ALA A 425 16.00 -11.32 -2.65
C ALA A 425 15.41 -12.50 -3.44
N ARG A 426 14.60 -13.36 -2.79
CA ARG A 426 13.83 -14.43 -3.47
C ARG A 426 12.82 -13.88 -4.49
N SER A 427 12.45 -12.59 -4.36
CA SER A 427 11.57 -11.88 -5.29
C SER A 427 12.33 -11.03 -6.32
N GLY A 428 13.67 -11.11 -6.36
CA GLY A 428 14.53 -10.37 -7.29
C GLY A 428 14.80 -8.92 -6.85
N LEU A 429 14.54 -8.59 -5.57
CA LEU A 429 14.74 -7.26 -5.00
C LEU A 429 15.80 -7.30 -3.90
N ALA A 430 16.51 -6.20 -3.73
CA ALA A 430 17.42 -5.98 -2.62
C ALA A 430 17.08 -4.69 -1.88
N LEU A 431 17.67 -4.52 -0.70
CA LEU A 431 17.51 -3.33 0.11
C LEU A 431 18.76 -2.45 0.06
N VAL A 432 18.51 -1.15 0.01
CA VAL A 432 19.52 -0.11 0.26
C VAL A 432 18.98 0.92 1.24
N ARG A 433 19.86 1.51 2.06
CA ARG A 433 19.48 2.66 2.89
C ARG A 433 19.32 3.89 2.04
N GLY A 434 18.32 4.70 2.31
CA GLY A 434 18.14 5.99 1.69
C GLY A 434 19.24 6.98 2.11
N LEU A 435 19.76 7.75 1.15
CA LEU A 435 20.47 9.00 1.40
C LEU A 435 19.46 10.12 1.22
N ILE A 436 18.95 10.67 2.33
CA ILE A 436 17.95 11.74 2.29
C ILE A 436 18.63 13.06 2.06
N VAL A 437 18.40 13.62 0.87
CA VAL A 437 18.88 14.93 0.44
C VAL A 437 17.71 15.90 0.46
N GLY A 438 17.70 16.80 1.42
CA GLY A 438 16.71 17.87 1.52
C GLY A 438 17.07 19.07 0.63
N THR A 439 16.08 19.77 0.10
CA THR A 439 16.29 21.11 -0.46
C THR A 439 15.62 22.13 0.44
N GLY A 440 16.37 23.14 0.85
CA GLY A 440 15.82 24.37 1.43
C GLY A 440 15.22 25.25 0.34
N ASP A 441 14.97 26.53 0.66
CA ASP A 441 14.63 27.53 -0.34
C ASP A 441 15.84 27.77 -1.24
N LEU A 442 15.70 27.41 -2.52
CA LEU A 442 16.74 27.55 -3.54
C LEU A 442 16.50 28.80 -4.42
N ALA A 443 15.66 29.74 -3.94
CA ALA A 443 15.16 30.88 -4.69
C ALA A 443 16.27 31.57 -5.50
N SER A 444 16.16 31.46 -6.80
CA SER A 444 16.71 32.38 -7.77
C SER A 444 15.53 32.87 -8.63
N GLY A 445 15.31 34.17 -8.69
CA GLY A 445 14.19 34.75 -9.41
C GLY A 445 14.31 34.55 -10.92
N GLY A 446 14.02 33.33 -11.40
CA GLY A 446 14.03 33.05 -12.83
C GLY A 446 14.22 31.58 -13.19
N GLN A 447 14.16 31.27 -14.49
CA GLN A 447 14.42 29.92 -14.98
C GLN A 447 15.89 29.52 -14.77
N PRO A 448 16.17 28.28 -14.31
CA PRO A 448 17.53 27.80 -14.06
C PRO A 448 18.40 27.85 -15.32
N SER A 449 19.58 28.48 -15.22
CA SER A 449 20.55 28.58 -16.31
C SER A 449 21.13 27.21 -16.70
N ARG A 450 21.73 27.10 -17.89
CA ARG A 450 22.46 25.90 -18.32
C ARG A 450 23.58 25.54 -17.32
N ARG A 451 24.23 26.57 -16.76
CA ARG A 451 25.30 26.40 -15.78
C ARG A 451 24.76 25.82 -14.47
N MET A 452 23.59 26.27 -14.00
CA MET A 452 22.92 25.71 -12.84
C MET A 452 22.62 24.22 -13.03
N ARG A 453 22.16 23.81 -14.20
CA ARG A 453 21.93 22.38 -14.53
C ARG A 453 23.21 21.56 -14.40
N THR A 454 24.34 22.07 -14.92
CA THR A 454 25.64 21.40 -14.80
C THR A 454 26.09 21.26 -13.34
N LEU A 455 25.83 22.27 -12.51
CA LEU A 455 26.17 22.23 -11.08
C LEU A 455 25.30 21.23 -10.31
N VAL A 456 24.00 21.20 -10.60
CA VAL A 456 23.09 20.21 -10.00
C VAL A 456 23.53 18.79 -10.36
N ASP A 457 23.86 18.53 -11.62
CA ASP A 457 24.37 17.22 -12.05
C ASP A 457 25.69 16.84 -11.36
N ALA A 458 26.61 17.80 -11.21
CA ALA A 458 27.87 17.60 -10.51
C ALA A 458 27.65 17.33 -9.01
N CYS A 459 26.71 18.03 -8.39
CA CYS A 459 26.32 17.82 -6.99
C CYS A 459 25.77 16.42 -6.79
N LEU A 460 24.76 16.03 -7.57
CA LEU A 460 24.11 14.73 -7.45
C LEU A 460 25.09 13.58 -7.71
N ARG A 461 25.94 13.69 -8.74
CA ARG A 461 26.99 12.71 -9.04
C ARG A 461 27.93 12.54 -7.85
N ARG A 462 28.43 13.64 -7.29
CA ARG A 462 29.34 13.59 -6.14
C ARG A 462 28.69 12.97 -4.90
N LEU A 463 27.40 13.19 -4.68
CA LEU A 463 26.66 12.55 -3.59
C LEU A 463 26.56 11.03 -3.81
N THR A 464 26.23 10.59 -5.01
CA THR A 464 26.15 9.15 -5.32
C THR A 464 27.52 8.44 -5.29
N GLU A 465 28.59 9.11 -5.73
CA GLU A 465 29.97 8.61 -5.62
C GLU A 465 30.44 8.53 -4.15
N ARG A 466 30.03 9.49 -3.31
CA ARG A 466 30.41 9.54 -1.89
C ARG A 466 29.66 8.52 -1.03
N PHE A 467 28.45 8.12 -1.44
CA PHE A 467 27.59 7.18 -0.73
C PHE A 467 27.10 6.08 -1.68
N PRO A 468 28.01 5.23 -2.19
CA PRO A 468 27.68 4.25 -3.23
C PRO A 468 26.78 3.10 -2.73
N ASP A 469 26.74 2.90 -1.42
CA ASP A 469 25.91 1.91 -0.72
C ASP A 469 24.49 2.42 -0.39
N ARG A 470 24.16 3.66 -0.81
CA ARG A 470 22.88 4.30 -0.50
C ARG A 470 22.07 4.64 -1.74
N GLY A 471 20.75 4.48 -1.64
CA GLY A 471 19.82 4.95 -2.67
C GLY A 471 19.47 6.42 -2.45
N LEU A 472 19.65 7.25 -3.47
CA LEU A 472 19.33 8.67 -3.37
C LEU A 472 17.82 8.89 -3.15
N VAL A 473 17.48 9.70 -2.16
CA VAL A 473 16.12 10.18 -1.85
C VAL A 473 16.15 11.70 -1.83
N LEU A 474 15.41 12.33 -2.72
CA LEU A 474 15.26 13.78 -2.73
C LEU A 474 13.99 14.18 -1.97
N ALA A 475 14.15 14.98 -0.92
CA ALA A 475 13.05 15.54 -0.13
C ALA A 475 12.95 17.05 -0.40
N THR A 476 11.82 17.50 -1.00
CA THR A 476 11.67 18.88 -1.48
C THR A 476 10.23 19.33 -1.47
N THR A 477 10.01 20.65 -1.40
CA THR A 477 8.69 21.26 -1.54
C THR A 477 8.27 21.48 -3.00
N LEU A 478 9.22 21.45 -3.95
CA LEU A 478 9.03 21.83 -5.36
C LEU A 478 8.58 23.29 -5.58
N ALA A 479 8.66 24.15 -4.57
CA ALA A 479 8.09 25.50 -4.63
C ALA A 479 8.83 26.42 -5.62
N ASP A 480 10.14 26.27 -5.75
CA ASP A 480 10.99 27.12 -6.61
C ASP A 480 11.50 26.37 -7.86
N PRO A 481 11.92 27.10 -8.91
CA PRO A 481 12.37 26.49 -10.17
C PRO A 481 13.64 25.62 -10.03
N VAL A 482 14.54 25.94 -9.08
CA VAL A 482 15.78 25.18 -8.89
C VAL A 482 15.47 23.87 -8.18
N SER A 483 14.59 23.85 -7.19
CA SER A 483 14.18 22.62 -6.50
C SER A 483 13.48 21.66 -7.48
N ARG A 484 12.66 22.16 -8.41
CA ARG A 484 12.08 21.35 -9.50
C ARG A 484 13.17 20.81 -10.45
N LEU A 485 14.16 21.63 -10.81
CA LEU A 485 15.29 21.17 -11.60
C LEU A 485 16.05 20.05 -10.89
N VAL A 486 16.34 20.21 -9.60
CA VAL A 486 17.01 19.16 -8.79
C VAL A 486 16.17 17.87 -8.82
N ALA A 487 14.84 17.99 -8.66
CA ALA A 487 13.94 16.83 -8.69
C ALA A 487 13.97 16.09 -10.04
N VAL A 488 13.83 16.81 -11.14
CA VAL A 488 13.90 16.21 -12.49
C VAL A 488 15.24 15.52 -12.71
N ARG A 489 16.35 16.19 -12.38
CA ARG A 489 17.70 15.61 -12.58
C ARG A 489 17.94 14.40 -11.70
N ALA A 490 17.51 14.44 -10.43
CA ALA A 490 17.65 13.33 -9.48
C ALA A 490 16.85 12.09 -9.95
N LEU A 491 15.59 12.30 -10.39
CA LEU A 491 14.73 11.23 -10.87
C LEU A 491 15.24 10.60 -12.18
N ASP A 492 15.58 11.44 -13.18
CA ASP A 492 15.88 10.96 -14.54
C ASP A 492 17.32 10.51 -14.70
N GLY A 493 18.26 11.11 -13.97
CA GLY A 493 19.69 10.86 -14.14
C GLY A 493 20.33 9.96 -13.08
N PHE A 494 19.70 9.85 -11.89
CA PHE A 494 20.31 9.19 -10.74
C PHE A 494 19.40 8.15 -10.05
N GLY A 495 18.22 7.86 -10.62
CA GLY A 495 17.30 6.86 -10.07
C GLY A 495 16.82 7.18 -8.65
N ALA A 496 16.75 8.47 -8.29
CA ALA A 496 16.34 8.90 -6.96
C ALA A 496 14.86 8.59 -6.70
N ALA A 497 14.51 8.41 -5.43
CA ALA A 497 13.13 8.55 -4.95
C ALA A 497 12.81 10.02 -4.72
N LEU A 498 11.57 10.44 -4.92
CA LEU A 498 11.10 11.79 -4.61
C LEU A 498 10.14 11.75 -3.43
N TRP A 499 10.45 12.49 -2.38
CA TRP A 499 9.56 12.76 -1.25
C TRP A 499 9.12 14.22 -1.32
N LEU A 500 7.82 14.43 -1.46
CA LEU A 500 7.23 15.75 -1.46
C LEU A 500 6.96 16.18 -0.01
N LEU A 501 7.59 17.26 0.40
CA LEU A 501 7.35 17.92 1.68
C LEU A 501 6.27 18.98 1.50
N CYS A 502 5.16 18.88 2.23
CA CYS A 502 3.99 19.71 2.06
C CYS A 502 3.78 20.62 3.30
N PRO A 503 4.53 21.74 3.44
CA PRO A 503 4.23 22.76 4.42
C PRO A 503 3.02 23.62 4.02
N LEU A 504 2.64 23.59 2.75
CA LEU A 504 1.43 24.16 2.16
C LEU A 504 0.62 23.05 1.51
N ALA A 505 -0.67 23.26 1.41
CA ALA A 505 -1.53 22.37 0.65
C ALA A 505 -1.13 22.37 -0.84
N LEU A 506 -1.21 21.22 -1.50
CA LEU A 506 -0.87 21.14 -2.93
C LEU A 506 -1.67 22.12 -3.81
N PRO A 507 -2.99 22.31 -3.62
CA PRO A 507 -3.71 23.35 -4.35
C PRO A 507 -3.15 24.75 -4.16
N GLU A 508 -2.70 25.11 -2.96
CA GLU A 508 -2.09 26.42 -2.69
C GLU A 508 -0.74 26.57 -3.42
N LEU A 509 0.07 25.51 -3.41
CA LEU A 509 1.33 25.47 -4.16
C LEU A 509 1.08 25.67 -5.68
N LEU A 510 0.04 25.04 -6.23
CA LEU A 510 -0.33 25.17 -7.63
C LEU A 510 -0.91 26.55 -7.97
N GLN A 511 -1.74 27.12 -7.09
CA GLN A 511 -2.29 28.48 -7.26
C GLN A 511 -1.20 29.55 -7.21
N ALA A 512 -0.14 29.34 -6.42
CA ALA A 512 1.01 30.22 -6.38
C ALA A 512 1.82 30.24 -7.69
N GLN A 513 1.55 29.32 -8.63
CA GLN A 513 2.19 29.27 -9.95
C GLN A 513 1.26 29.79 -11.03
N PRO A 514 1.48 31.01 -11.54
CA PRO A 514 0.59 31.60 -12.55
C PRO A 514 0.69 30.92 -13.93
N ASP A 515 1.85 30.35 -14.25
CA ASP A 515 2.10 29.71 -15.54
C ASP A 515 1.52 28.29 -15.60
N PRO A 516 0.59 28.00 -16.52
CA PRO A 516 0.03 26.67 -16.71
C PRO A 516 1.08 25.59 -17.05
N SER A 517 2.21 25.94 -17.66
CA SER A 517 3.29 25.00 -17.98
C SER A 517 3.99 24.55 -16.71
N VAL A 518 4.22 25.46 -15.76
CA VAL A 518 4.80 25.16 -14.44
C VAL A 518 3.85 24.31 -13.61
N ARG A 519 2.54 24.58 -13.65
CA ARG A 519 1.55 23.73 -12.97
C ARG A 519 1.56 22.29 -13.49
N ARG A 520 1.64 22.11 -14.82
CA ARG A 520 1.76 20.78 -15.42
C ARG A 520 3.07 20.06 -15.02
N GLU A 521 4.18 20.77 -15.01
CA GLU A 521 5.47 20.23 -14.52
C GLU A 521 5.37 19.78 -13.07
N LEU A 522 4.79 20.61 -12.20
CA LEU A 522 4.55 20.29 -10.79
C LEU A 522 3.68 19.03 -10.64
N LEU A 523 2.54 18.97 -11.33
CA LEU A 523 1.66 17.80 -11.27
C LEU A 523 2.36 16.53 -11.75
N ALA A 524 3.20 16.62 -12.79
CA ALA A 524 4.01 15.50 -13.27
C ALA A 524 5.03 15.03 -12.24
N LEU A 525 5.68 15.94 -11.50
CA LEU A 525 6.60 15.59 -10.40
C LEU A 525 5.84 15.02 -9.19
N VAL A 526 4.71 15.63 -8.85
CA VAL A 526 3.83 15.12 -7.78
C VAL A 526 3.36 13.70 -8.06
N ALA A 527 3.02 13.37 -9.30
CA ALA A 527 2.63 12.01 -9.71
C ALA A 527 3.79 11.00 -9.57
N ARG A 528 5.04 11.45 -9.62
CA ARG A 528 6.26 10.63 -9.46
C ARG A 528 6.73 10.54 -8.01
N SER A 529 6.11 11.27 -7.07
CA SER A 529 6.52 11.23 -5.67
C SER A 529 6.15 9.89 -5.01
N GLU A 530 7.11 9.28 -4.34
CA GLU A 530 6.89 8.04 -3.55
C GLU A 530 6.21 8.34 -2.21
N ARG A 531 6.46 9.53 -1.63
CA ARG A 531 5.86 9.96 -0.36
C ARG A 531 5.42 11.42 -0.45
N ARG A 532 4.34 11.74 0.27
CA ARG A 532 3.83 13.12 0.42
C ARG A 532 3.58 13.39 1.89
N ILE A 533 4.53 14.07 2.51
CA ILE A 533 4.59 14.27 3.96
C ILE A 533 3.98 15.64 4.29
N GLY A 534 2.82 15.64 4.94
CA GLY A 534 2.20 16.85 5.45
C GLY A 534 2.97 17.40 6.65
N LEU A 535 3.28 18.69 6.61
CA LEU A 535 4.05 19.38 7.65
C LEU A 535 3.29 20.63 8.11
N PRO A 536 3.32 20.98 9.40
CA PRO A 536 2.65 22.18 9.91
C PRO A 536 3.45 23.45 9.55
N GLY A 537 3.22 23.99 8.35
CA GLY A 537 3.82 25.24 7.89
C GLY A 537 5.36 25.23 7.74
N PRO A 538 5.95 26.42 7.57
CA PRO A 538 7.40 26.56 7.37
C PRO A 538 8.26 26.08 8.56
N GLU A 539 7.76 26.24 9.79
CA GLU A 539 8.47 25.76 11.00
C GLU A 539 8.55 24.24 11.02
N GLY A 540 7.47 23.55 10.66
CA GLY A 540 7.45 22.09 10.51
C GLY A 540 8.39 21.60 9.42
N LEU A 541 8.50 22.35 8.30
CA LEU A 541 9.47 22.07 7.24
C LEU A 541 10.91 22.20 7.75
N ALA A 542 11.24 23.28 8.44
CA ALA A 542 12.58 23.51 8.99
C ALA A 542 12.95 22.42 10.01
N ALA A 543 12.03 22.07 10.91
CA ALA A 543 12.23 21.00 11.89
C ALA A 543 12.44 19.65 11.21
N TRP A 544 11.65 19.32 10.18
CA TRP A 544 11.82 18.07 9.44
C TRP A 544 13.18 18.02 8.73
N LEU A 545 13.54 19.07 7.99
CA LEU A 545 14.82 19.13 7.28
C LEU A 545 16.01 19.02 8.26
N GLY A 546 15.97 19.70 9.39
CA GLY A 546 17.00 19.62 10.42
C GLY A 546 17.15 18.25 11.08
N CYS A 547 16.02 17.54 11.24
CA CYS A 547 16.00 16.23 11.89
C CYS A 547 16.30 15.07 10.93
N ARG A 548 15.79 15.14 9.68
CA ARG A 548 15.69 13.99 8.78
C ARG A 548 16.65 14.06 7.59
N ALA A 549 16.96 15.24 7.07
CA ALA A 549 17.87 15.38 5.94
C ALA A 549 19.31 15.08 6.35
N GLN A 550 19.96 14.15 5.67
CA GLN A 550 21.37 13.80 5.87
C GLN A 550 22.28 14.76 5.12
N VAL A 551 21.79 15.33 4.03
CA VAL A 551 22.43 16.40 3.26
C VAL A 551 21.39 17.46 2.94
N LEU A 552 21.76 18.73 3.04
CA LEU A 552 20.92 19.85 2.62
C LEU A 552 21.56 20.56 1.42
N ILE A 553 20.80 20.74 0.36
CA ILE A 553 21.14 21.63 -0.74
C ILE A 553 20.48 22.97 -0.46
N LEU A 554 21.28 24.03 -0.36
CA LEU A 554 20.84 25.37 -0.02
C LEU A 554 21.14 26.33 -1.17
N GLY A 555 20.28 27.32 -1.33
CA GLY A 555 20.53 28.46 -2.22
C GLY A 555 21.59 29.41 -1.66
N PRO A 556 22.06 30.39 -2.45
CA PRO A 556 23.13 31.29 -2.07
C PRO A 556 22.77 32.16 -0.85
N GLU A 557 21.52 32.56 -0.73
CA GLU A 557 21.02 33.47 0.30
C GLU A 557 20.29 32.75 1.45
N THR A 558 20.12 31.43 1.36
CA THR A 558 19.40 30.66 2.37
C THR A 558 20.20 30.63 3.68
N ALA A 559 19.57 30.97 4.80
CA ALA A 559 20.19 30.84 6.13
C ALA A 559 20.55 29.35 6.38
N ALA A 560 21.69 29.15 7.08
CA ALA A 560 22.06 27.81 7.50
C ALA A 560 21.00 27.28 8.48
N LEU A 561 20.47 26.07 8.23
CA LEU A 561 19.59 25.42 9.17
C LEU A 561 20.43 24.77 10.29
N GLU A 562 20.01 24.96 11.54
CA GLU A 562 20.59 24.26 12.67
C GLU A 562 20.26 22.76 12.61
N GLY A 563 21.26 21.90 12.75
CA GLY A 563 21.07 20.45 12.77
C GLY A 563 22.31 19.68 12.30
N PRO A 564 22.32 18.34 12.44
CA PRO A 564 23.45 17.49 12.08
C PRO A 564 23.64 17.31 10.57
N SER A 565 22.83 17.97 9.75
CA SER A 565 22.85 17.80 8.30
C SER A 565 24.10 18.40 7.67
N ARG A 566 24.69 17.65 6.73
CA ARG A 566 25.76 18.15 5.87
C ARG A 566 25.16 19.12 4.86
N GLN A 567 25.74 20.27 4.68
CA GLN A 567 25.20 21.31 3.82
C GLN A 567 26.04 21.46 2.55
N VAL A 568 25.37 21.59 1.42
CA VAL A 568 25.95 21.93 0.12
C VAL A 568 25.29 23.20 -0.36
N ARG A 569 26.05 24.26 -0.54
CA ARG A 569 25.52 25.54 -1.00
C ARG A 569 25.80 25.74 -2.49
N LEU A 570 24.75 26.07 -3.23
CA LEU A 570 24.86 26.50 -4.62
C LEU A 570 25.28 27.96 -4.65
N GLU A 571 26.45 28.26 -5.21
CA GLU A 571 26.93 29.65 -5.32
C GLU A 571 26.09 30.47 -6.31
N PRO A 572 25.97 31.80 -6.10
CA PRO A 572 25.23 32.70 -6.98
C PRO A 572 25.67 32.54 -8.44
N ASP A 573 24.74 32.71 -9.37
CA ASP A 573 24.96 32.62 -10.81
C ASP A 573 25.64 31.33 -11.31
N GLY A 574 25.59 30.29 -10.49
CA GLY A 574 26.18 29.01 -10.82
C GLY A 574 27.71 29.02 -10.80
N GLN A 575 28.35 29.86 -10.00
CA GLN A 575 29.82 29.98 -9.95
C GLN A 575 30.51 28.76 -9.31
N GLY A 576 29.82 27.97 -8.49
CA GLY A 576 30.41 26.79 -7.88
C GLY A 576 29.50 26.08 -6.88
N LEU A 577 30.07 25.09 -6.21
CA LEU A 577 29.49 24.35 -5.09
C LEU A 577 30.36 24.53 -3.87
N ARG A 578 29.79 25.02 -2.78
CA ARG A 578 30.47 25.04 -1.50
C ARG A 578 29.98 23.91 -0.62
N TRP A 579 30.89 23.03 -0.23
CA TRP A 579 30.62 21.90 0.64
C TRP A 579 30.91 22.31 2.09
N GLY A 580 29.88 22.23 2.94
CA GLY A 580 29.99 22.54 4.37
C GLY A 580 30.48 21.38 5.24
N PHE A 581 31.03 20.32 4.64
CA PHE A 581 31.63 19.19 5.35
C PHE A 581 32.91 18.73 4.65
N GLU A 582 33.87 18.26 5.45
CA GLU A 582 35.12 17.72 4.94
C GLU A 582 34.96 16.30 4.36
N TYR A 583 35.87 15.94 3.49
CA TYR A 583 35.92 14.68 2.73
C TYR A 583 36.28 13.47 3.59
#